data_e1b85074f442428eeb04f1b8a6932fee
#
_entry.id   e1b85074f442428eeb04f1b8a6932fee
#
_cell.length_a   1.000
_cell.length_b   1.000
_cell.length_c   1.000
_cell.angle_alpha   90.00
_cell.angle_beta   90.00
_cell.angle_gamma   90.00
#
_symmetry.space_group_name_H-M   'P 1'
#
loop_
_entity.id
_entity.type
_entity.pdbx_description
1 polymer ?
#
loop_
_entity_poly.entity_id
_entity_poly.type
_entity_poly.pdbx_seq_one_letter_code
_entity_poly.pdbx_strand_id
1 'polypeptide(L)'
;MRRFANHPNLLVALALLLAPLLWFAPVVIGGKTLLPADNLYQFQPWAALATEQGAATPHNELLSDLVLENLVWKTFLRQTLAQGELPLWNPNIFTGVPFLAAGQHSALYPLSLVFYLLPLPLAYGVFTWLQLALAGWAMYLFGRALRLGRAASLFAGLAFAFSGFMVVSVVFTMIIAAAAWLPLLLACIETIVRKQ
;
A
#
# COMPACT_ATOMS: atom_id res chain seq x y z
N MET A 1 -0.68 -23.88 -24.49
CA MET A 1 -1.67 -23.65 -23.42
C MET A 1 -1.75 -24.75 -22.33
N ARG A 2 -1.46 -26.02 -22.60
CA ARG A 2 -1.54 -27.10 -21.58
C ARG A 2 -0.47 -27.11 -20.46
N ARG A 3 0.67 -26.42 -20.62
CA ARG A 3 1.74 -26.39 -19.59
C ARG A 3 1.41 -25.53 -18.35
N PHE A 4 0.59 -24.49 -18.49
CA PHE A 4 0.20 -23.63 -17.35
C PHE A 4 -0.81 -24.30 -16.40
N ALA A 5 -1.61 -25.25 -16.88
CA ALA A 5 -2.60 -25.97 -16.07
C ALA A 5 -1.97 -26.92 -15.01
N ASN A 6 -0.68 -27.24 -15.13
CA ASN A 6 0.01 -28.14 -14.20
C ASN A 6 0.61 -27.46 -12.96
N HIS A 7 0.43 -26.13 -12.79
CA HIS A 7 0.92 -25.40 -11.64
C HIS A 7 -0.23 -24.68 -10.90
N PRO A 8 -1.05 -25.43 -10.14
CA PRO A 8 -2.23 -24.86 -9.48
C PRO A 8 -1.91 -23.71 -8.51
N ASN A 9 -0.70 -23.68 -7.94
CA ASN A 9 -0.27 -22.58 -7.09
C ASN A 9 0.03 -21.32 -7.91
N LEU A 10 0.47 -21.46 -9.16
CA LEU A 10 0.69 -20.33 -10.06
C LEU A 10 -0.64 -19.66 -10.44
N LEU A 11 -1.68 -20.45 -10.73
CA LEU A 11 -3.02 -19.91 -11.02
C LEU A 11 -3.59 -19.13 -9.82
N VAL A 12 -3.38 -19.64 -8.61
CA VAL A 12 -3.77 -18.95 -7.37
C VAL A 12 -2.99 -17.65 -7.23
N ALA A 13 -1.67 -17.67 -7.43
CA ALA A 13 -0.84 -16.47 -7.38
C ALA A 13 -1.29 -15.41 -8.38
N LEU A 14 -1.58 -15.84 -9.62
CA LEU A 14 -2.10 -14.94 -10.65
C LEU A 14 -3.47 -14.37 -10.29
N ALA A 15 -4.38 -15.18 -9.75
CA ALA A 15 -5.69 -14.69 -9.31
C ALA A 15 -5.57 -13.64 -8.21
N LEU A 16 -4.73 -13.88 -7.20
CA LEU A 16 -4.51 -12.95 -6.09
C LEU A 16 -3.74 -11.68 -6.51
N LEU A 17 -2.95 -11.75 -7.57
CA LEU A 17 -2.28 -10.58 -8.15
C LEU A 17 -3.22 -9.78 -9.04
N LEU A 18 -4.00 -10.45 -9.89
CA LEU A 18 -4.84 -9.80 -10.89
C LEU A 18 -6.13 -9.23 -10.30
N ALA A 19 -6.72 -9.86 -9.28
CA ALA A 19 -7.96 -9.36 -8.70
C ALA A 19 -7.82 -7.94 -8.11
N PRO A 20 -6.81 -7.62 -7.26
CA PRO A 20 -6.57 -6.25 -6.83
C PRO A 20 -6.17 -5.32 -7.98
N LEU A 21 -5.41 -5.82 -8.98
CA LEU A 21 -5.05 -5.02 -10.14
C LEU A 21 -6.28 -4.57 -10.94
N LEU A 22 -7.24 -5.47 -11.18
CA LEU A 22 -8.48 -5.15 -11.88
C LEU A 22 -9.32 -4.13 -11.10
N TRP A 23 -9.39 -4.26 -9.78
CA TRP A 23 -10.12 -3.31 -8.93
C TRP A 23 -9.48 -1.92 -8.95
N PHE A 24 -8.16 -1.85 -8.87
CA PHE A 24 -7.39 -0.60 -8.88
C PHE A 24 -6.85 -0.21 -10.26
N ALA A 25 -7.34 -0.83 -11.34
CA ALA A 25 -6.90 -0.52 -12.71
C ALA A 25 -6.96 0.98 -13.05
N PRO A 26 -7.99 1.75 -12.65
CA PRO A 26 -8.02 3.19 -12.90
C PRO A 26 -6.83 3.95 -12.30
N VAL A 27 -6.27 3.45 -11.19
CA VAL A 27 -5.15 4.08 -10.48
C VAL A 27 -3.81 3.55 -10.97
N VAL A 28 -3.70 2.24 -11.24
CA VAL A 28 -2.44 1.60 -11.63
C VAL A 28 -2.14 1.81 -13.11
N ILE A 29 -3.16 1.82 -13.96
CA ILE A 29 -3.04 1.86 -15.42
C ILE A 29 -3.73 3.10 -16.01
N GLY A 30 -4.83 3.54 -15.40
CA GLY A 30 -5.72 4.57 -15.94
C GLY A 30 -5.30 6.02 -15.62
N GLY A 31 -4.12 6.26 -15.04
CA GLY A 31 -3.59 7.60 -14.77
C GLY A 31 -4.27 8.35 -13.60
N LYS A 32 -5.19 7.72 -12.87
CA LYS A 32 -5.74 8.29 -11.63
C LYS A 32 -4.76 8.09 -10.48
N THR A 33 -5.00 8.78 -9.36
CA THR A 33 -4.20 8.63 -8.14
C THR A 33 -5.10 8.37 -6.94
N LEU A 34 -4.53 7.74 -5.89
CA LEU A 34 -5.16 7.61 -4.57
C LEU A 34 -4.87 8.81 -3.67
N LEU A 35 -4.07 9.77 -4.13
CA LEU A 35 -3.79 10.98 -3.35
C LEU A 35 -5.06 11.86 -3.33
N PRO A 36 -5.61 12.18 -2.16
CA PRO A 36 -6.76 13.08 -2.03
C PRO A 36 -6.29 14.54 -2.13
N ALA A 37 -5.82 14.94 -3.32
CA ALA A 37 -5.23 16.25 -3.58
C ALA A 37 -6.22 17.41 -3.41
N ASP A 38 -7.51 17.14 -3.52
CA ASP A 38 -8.59 18.07 -3.24
C ASP A 38 -8.58 18.60 -1.78
N ASN A 39 -8.03 17.86 -0.84
CA ASN A 39 -7.82 18.33 0.53
C ASN A 39 -6.88 19.53 0.63
N LEU A 40 -5.99 19.74 -0.34
CA LEU A 40 -5.11 20.93 -0.36
C LEU A 40 -5.91 22.22 -0.49
N TYR A 41 -7.04 22.19 -1.18
CA TYR A 41 -7.87 23.38 -1.39
C TYR A 41 -8.57 23.90 -0.15
N GLN A 42 -8.45 23.23 0.98
CA GLN A 42 -8.86 23.75 2.29
C GLN A 42 -7.85 24.76 2.88
N PHE A 43 -6.62 24.81 2.35
CA PHE A 43 -5.52 25.56 2.92
C PHE A 43 -4.98 26.59 1.93
N GLN A 44 -4.55 27.76 2.45
CA GLN A 44 -3.81 28.74 1.65
C GLN A 44 -2.40 28.23 1.33
N PRO A 45 -1.86 28.51 0.14
CA PRO A 45 -2.43 29.38 -0.93
C PRO A 45 -3.40 28.66 -1.88
N TRP A 46 -3.55 27.35 -1.81
CA TRP A 46 -4.34 26.54 -2.76
C TRP A 46 -5.83 26.83 -2.71
N ALA A 47 -6.36 27.27 -1.56
CA ALA A 47 -7.77 27.64 -1.39
C ALA A 47 -8.23 28.71 -2.40
N ALA A 48 -7.34 29.60 -2.80
CA ALA A 48 -7.63 30.62 -3.82
C ALA A 48 -7.93 30.01 -5.20
N LEU A 49 -7.41 28.82 -5.49
CA LEU A 49 -7.57 28.13 -6.76
C LEU A 49 -8.76 27.14 -6.76
N ALA A 50 -9.38 26.92 -5.61
CA ALA A 50 -10.41 25.89 -5.44
C ALA A 50 -11.58 26.03 -6.43
N THR A 51 -12.06 27.26 -6.60
CA THR A 51 -13.18 27.55 -7.49
C THR A 51 -12.82 27.32 -8.96
N GLU A 52 -11.62 27.73 -9.39
CA GLU A 52 -11.14 27.56 -10.76
C GLU A 52 -10.95 26.08 -11.11
N GLN A 53 -10.55 25.25 -10.14
CA GLN A 53 -10.33 23.82 -10.31
C GLN A 53 -11.57 22.97 -10.04
N GLY A 54 -12.72 23.59 -9.72
CA GLY A 54 -13.95 22.87 -9.40
C GLY A 54 -13.87 22.03 -8.11
N ALA A 55 -12.95 22.35 -7.22
CA ALA A 55 -12.65 21.60 -5.99
C ALA A 55 -13.14 22.35 -4.73
N ALA A 56 -14.38 22.86 -4.79
CA ALA A 56 -14.94 23.69 -3.70
C ALA A 56 -15.06 22.97 -2.35
N THR A 57 -15.21 21.64 -2.37
CA THR A 57 -15.33 20.83 -1.15
C THR A 57 -14.59 19.52 -1.36
N PRO A 58 -13.66 19.12 -0.46
CA PRO A 58 -12.98 17.84 -0.56
C PRO A 58 -13.94 16.69 -0.33
N HIS A 59 -13.67 15.56 -0.98
CA HIS A 59 -14.50 14.36 -0.86
C HIS A 59 -14.46 13.76 0.56
N ASN A 60 -13.31 13.86 1.24
CA ASN A 60 -13.15 13.41 2.60
C ASN A 60 -12.01 14.16 3.29
N GLU A 61 -12.35 15.04 4.20
CA GLU A 61 -11.41 15.89 4.95
C GLU A 61 -10.46 15.09 5.86
N LEU A 62 -10.89 13.91 6.32
CA LEU A 62 -10.08 13.05 7.20
C LEU A 62 -8.86 12.43 6.51
N LEU A 63 -8.78 12.53 5.19
CA LEU A 63 -7.66 11.96 4.41
C LEU A 63 -6.52 12.96 4.16
N SER A 64 -6.54 14.11 4.80
CA SER A 64 -5.53 15.18 4.62
C SER A 64 -4.10 14.73 4.91
N ASP A 65 -3.88 13.84 5.88
CA ASP A 65 -2.55 13.36 6.29
C ASP A 65 -1.78 12.69 5.14
N LEU A 66 -2.50 12.06 4.20
CA LEU A 66 -1.83 11.42 3.07
C LEU A 66 -1.12 12.47 2.18
N VAL A 67 -1.70 13.66 2.04
CA VAL A 67 -1.14 14.75 1.22
C VAL A 67 -0.25 15.66 2.05
N LEU A 68 -0.67 16.02 3.27
CA LEU A 68 0.04 16.99 4.11
C LEU A 68 1.29 16.40 4.77
N GLU A 69 1.30 15.10 5.05
CA GLU A 69 2.41 14.43 5.73
C GLU A 69 3.07 13.38 4.85
N ASN A 70 2.33 12.35 4.45
CA ASN A 70 2.94 11.18 3.81
C ASN A 70 3.59 11.51 2.47
N LEU A 71 2.92 12.30 1.63
CA LEU A 71 3.47 12.77 0.35
C LEU A 71 4.73 13.61 0.56
N VAL A 72 4.72 14.48 1.56
CA VAL A 72 5.87 15.33 1.92
C VAL A 72 7.05 14.47 2.37
N TRP A 73 6.81 13.46 3.21
CA TRP A 73 7.85 12.51 3.62
C TRP A 73 8.42 11.71 2.46
N LYS A 74 7.57 11.22 1.54
CA LYS A 74 8.05 10.50 0.35
C LYS A 74 8.86 11.41 -0.58
N THR A 75 8.47 12.66 -0.70
CA THR A 75 9.21 13.67 -1.47
C THR A 75 10.58 13.94 -0.85
N PHE A 76 10.64 14.18 0.44
CA PHE A 76 11.89 14.37 1.17
C PHE A 76 12.82 13.15 1.04
N LEU A 77 12.29 11.94 1.24
CA LEU A 77 13.02 10.68 1.03
C LEU A 77 13.69 10.61 -0.34
N ARG A 78 12.92 10.88 -1.40
CA ARG A 78 13.44 10.84 -2.78
C ARG A 78 14.55 11.87 -3.01
N GLN A 79 14.36 13.08 -2.51
CA GLN A 79 15.35 14.16 -2.66
C GLN A 79 16.65 13.82 -1.95
N THR A 80 16.59 13.34 -0.72
CA THR A 80 17.78 12.98 0.08
C THR A 80 18.52 11.79 -0.55
N LEU A 81 17.79 10.74 -0.98
CA LEU A 81 18.40 9.60 -1.65
C LEU A 81 19.01 9.97 -3.01
N ALA A 82 18.40 10.89 -3.75
CA ALA A 82 18.98 11.39 -5.02
C ALA A 82 20.29 12.15 -4.83
N GLN A 83 20.53 12.69 -3.64
CA GLN A 83 21.80 13.33 -3.24
C GLN A 83 22.85 12.31 -2.75
N GLY A 84 22.48 11.02 -2.69
CA GLY A 84 23.36 9.95 -2.17
C GLY A 84 23.40 9.90 -0.64
N GLU A 85 22.50 10.60 0.04
CA GLU A 85 22.43 10.68 1.50
C GLU A 85 21.34 9.77 2.07
N LEU A 86 21.57 9.29 3.31
CA LEU A 86 20.52 8.60 4.06
C LEU A 86 19.63 9.62 4.77
N PRO A 87 18.30 9.45 4.73
CA PRO A 87 17.34 10.39 5.33
C PRO A 87 17.28 10.25 6.86
N LEU A 88 18.41 10.43 7.54
CA LEU A 88 18.48 10.28 9.00
C LEU A 88 17.80 11.42 9.74
N TRP A 89 17.95 12.64 9.22
CA TRP A 89 17.49 13.89 9.85
C TRP A 89 16.71 14.73 8.85
N ASN A 90 15.53 15.20 9.23
CA ASN A 90 14.75 16.13 8.43
C ASN A 90 14.87 17.55 9.02
N PRO A 91 15.59 18.46 8.36
CA PRO A 91 15.78 19.83 8.86
C PRO A 91 14.57 20.74 8.59
N ASN A 92 13.58 20.30 7.82
CA ASN A 92 12.52 21.17 7.30
C ASN A 92 11.34 21.36 8.26
N ILE A 93 11.27 20.60 9.36
CA ILE A 93 10.18 20.68 10.33
C ILE A 93 10.73 20.82 11.76
N PHE A 94 10.07 21.64 12.58
CA PHE A 94 10.39 21.83 14.01
C PHE A 94 11.89 22.07 14.32
N THR A 95 12.58 22.84 13.49
CA THR A 95 14.05 23.05 13.61
C THR A 95 14.89 21.79 13.41
N GLY A 96 14.27 20.70 12.95
CA GLY A 96 14.90 19.41 12.64
C GLY A 96 14.44 18.30 13.55
N VAL A 97 14.18 17.12 12.92
CA VAL A 97 13.73 15.91 13.64
C VAL A 97 14.47 14.67 13.13
N PRO A 98 14.65 13.63 13.99
CA PRO A 98 15.16 12.34 13.58
C PRO A 98 14.16 11.68 12.63
N PHE A 99 14.42 11.75 11.31
CA PHE A 99 13.44 11.31 10.31
C PHE A 99 13.38 9.78 10.23
N LEU A 100 14.50 9.12 10.01
CA LEU A 100 14.51 7.66 9.82
C LEU A 100 13.94 6.91 11.04
N ALA A 101 14.17 7.43 12.24
CA ALA A 101 13.68 6.85 13.48
C ALA A 101 12.16 6.95 13.67
N ALA A 102 11.49 7.90 13.02
CA ALA A 102 10.04 8.07 13.11
C ALA A 102 9.26 6.87 12.52
N GLY A 103 9.81 6.19 11.51
CA GLY A 103 9.28 4.94 10.98
C GLY A 103 8.00 5.04 10.13
N GLN A 104 7.11 5.99 10.38
CA GLN A 104 5.81 6.13 9.70
C GLN A 104 5.93 6.30 8.19
N HIS A 105 6.99 6.95 7.72
CA HIS A 105 7.28 7.11 6.29
C HIS A 105 7.65 5.78 5.60
N SER A 106 7.87 4.70 6.37
CA SER A 106 8.15 3.34 5.87
C SER A 106 9.35 3.26 4.90
N ALA A 107 10.41 4.06 5.12
CA ALA A 107 11.54 4.16 4.20
C ALA A 107 12.21 2.80 3.93
N LEU A 108 12.41 1.99 4.95
CA LEU A 108 13.09 0.68 4.87
C LEU A 108 12.13 -0.48 4.57
N TYR A 109 10.86 -0.22 4.37
CA TYR A 109 9.90 -1.25 4.02
C TYR A 109 10.13 -1.73 2.58
N PRO A 110 10.27 -3.04 2.32
CA PRO A 110 10.69 -3.53 1.00
C PRO A 110 9.83 -3.05 -0.17
N LEU A 111 8.50 -3.05 -0.01
CA LEU A 111 7.60 -2.60 -1.08
C LEU A 111 7.55 -1.07 -1.21
N SER A 112 8.15 -0.31 -0.28
CA SER A 112 8.34 1.14 -0.44
C SER A 112 9.29 1.49 -1.58
N LEU A 113 10.02 0.51 -2.13
CA LEU A 113 10.87 0.70 -3.31
C LEU A 113 10.09 1.33 -4.48
N VAL A 114 8.80 1.06 -4.62
CA VAL A 114 7.94 1.66 -5.65
C VAL A 114 7.92 3.19 -5.58
N PHE A 115 7.99 3.76 -4.36
CA PHE A 115 8.02 5.22 -4.16
C PHE A 115 9.34 5.85 -4.59
N TYR A 116 10.40 5.07 -4.72
CA TYR A 116 11.71 5.56 -5.19
C TYR A 116 11.83 5.47 -6.71
N LEU A 117 11.19 4.47 -7.33
CA LEU A 117 11.32 4.15 -8.74
C LEU A 117 10.25 4.80 -9.62
N LEU A 118 9.04 5.03 -9.08
CA LEU A 118 7.89 5.52 -9.86
C LEU A 118 7.54 6.96 -9.49
N PRO A 119 6.86 7.72 -10.38
CA PRO A 119 6.23 8.98 -10.01
C PRO A 119 5.28 8.78 -8.82
N LEU A 120 5.33 9.68 -7.83
CA LEU A 120 4.57 9.50 -6.58
C LEU A 120 3.07 9.25 -6.79
N PRO A 121 2.36 9.98 -7.68
CA PRO A 121 0.92 9.73 -7.90
C PRO A 121 0.62 8.29 -8.35
N LEU A 122 1.47 7.70 -9.18
CA LEU A 122 1.37 6.31 -9.62
C LEU A 122 1.83 5.33 -8.52
N ALA A 123 2.89 5.68 -7.79
CA ALA A 123 3.49 4.82 -6.77
C ALA A 123 2.49 4.43 -5.67
N TYR A 124 1.59 5.33 -5.27
CA TYR A 124 0.54 5.01 -4.29
C TYR A 124 -0.41 3.92 -4.79
N GLY A 125 -0.80 3.97 -6.06
CA GLY A 125 -1.65 2.93 -6.66
C GLY A 125 -0.95 1.58 -6.75
N VAL A 126 0.29 1.57 -7.25
CA VAL A 126 1.10 0.36 -7.38
C VAL A 126 1.40 -0.24 -6.00
N PHE A 127 1.74 0.58 -5.02
CA PHE A 127 1.95 0.14 -3.64
C PHE A 127 0.71 -0.54 -3.07
N THR A 128 -0.45 0.09 -3.20
CA THR A 128 -1.73 -0.45 -2.73
C THR A 128 -2.04 -1.79 -3.39
N TRP A 129 -1.91 -1.87 -4.71
CA TRP A 129 -2.09 -3.11 -5.46
C TRP A 129 -1.20 -4.24 -4.91
N LEU A 130 0.10 -3.98 -4.75
CA LEU A 130 1.05 -4.98 -4.24
C LEU A 130 0.74 -5.40 -2.79
N GLN A 131 0.31 -4.46 -1.94
CA GLN A 131 -0.08 -4.78 -0.55
C GLN A 131 -1.30 -5.69 -0.49
N LEU A 132 -2.33 -5.42 -1.28
CA LEU A 132 -3.52 -6.26 -1.32
C LEU A 132 -3.22 -7.65 -1.91
N ALA A 133 -2.37 -7.72 -2.94
CA ALA A 133 -1.90 -8.99 -3.48
C ALA A 133 -1.09 -9.79 -2.44
N LEU A 134 -0.20 -9.13 -1.70
CA LEU A 134 0.57 -9.73 -0.61
C LEU A 134 -0.36 -10.23 0.51
N ALA A 135 -1.32 -9.42 0.93
CA ALA A 135 -2.29 -9.77 1.95
C ALA A 135 -3.09 -11.03 1.58
N GLY A 136 -3.59 -11.07 0.35
CA GLY A 136 -4.32 -12.23 -0.18
C GLY A 136 -3.45 -13.48 -0.24
N TRP A 137 -2.20 -13.32 -0.69
CA TRP A 137 -1.24 -14.41 -0.75
C TRP A 137 -0.85 -14.92 0.64
N ALA A 138 -0.57 -14.02 1.60
CA ALA A 138 -0.29 -14.36 2.98
C ALA A 138 -1.45 -15.15 3.63
N MET A 139 -2.68 -14.70 3.39
CA MET A 139 -3.87 -15.39 3.91
C MET A 139 -4.11 -16.74 3.21
N TYR A 140 -3.84 -16.85 1.91
CA TYR A 140 -3.82 -18.13 1.22
C TYR A 140 -2.84 -19.11 1.87
N LEU A 141 -1.61 -18.68 2.13
CA LEU A 141 -0.59 -19.52 2.78
C LEU A 141 -1.01 -19.94 4.20
N PHE A 142 -1.63 -19.05 4.95
CA PHE A 142 -2.18 -19.38 6.26
C PHE A 142 -3.28 -20.44 6.17
N GLY A 143 -4.23 -20.29 5.23
CA GLY A 143 -5.25 -21.31 4.97
C GLY A 143 -4.65 -22.68 4.61
N ARG A 144 -3.54 -22.68 3.83
CA ARG A 144 -2.79 -23.90 3.50
C ARG A 144 -2.08 -24.51 4.71
N ALA A 145 -1.54 -23.67 5.62
CA ALA A 145 -0.96 -24.12 6.88
C ALA A 145 -2.02 -24.80 7.77
N LEU A 146 -3.24 -24.27 7.78
CA LEU A 146 -4.40 -24.87 8.45
C LEU A 146 -4.94 -26.14 7.73
N ARG A 147 -4.28 -26.59 6.66
CA ARG A 147 -4.67 -27.75 5.82
C ARG A 147 -6.00 -27.58 5.07
N LEU A 148 -6.46 -26.35 4.87
CA LEU A 148 -7.63 -26.10 4.03
C LEU A 148 -7.34 -26.44 2.56
N GLY A 149 -8.36 -26.84 1.83
CA GLY A 149 -8.27 -27.05 0.38
C GLY A 149 -7.85 -25.78 -0.36
N ARG A 150 -7.32 -25.91 -1.61
CA ARG A 150 -6.85 -24.76 -2.40
C ARG A 150 -7.95 -23.73 -2.64
N ALA A 151 -9.16 -24.17 -3.00
CA ALA A 151 -10.30 -23.29 -3.25
C ALA A 151 -10.70 -22.49 -2.01
N ALA A 152 -10.80 -23.16 -0.84
CA ALA A 152 -11.11 -22.49 0.42
C ALA A 152 -10.03 -21.49 0.84
N SER A 153 -8.73 -21.84 0.64
CA SER A 153 -7.62 -20.94 0.93
C SER A 153 -7.58 -19.74 -0.03
N LEU A 154 -7.91 -19.95 -1.33
CA LEU A 154 -8.02 -18.85 -2.29
C LEU A 154 -9.17 -17.91 -1.91
N PHE A 155 -10.33 -18.48 -1.57
CA PHE A 155 -11.46 -17.67 -1.12
C PHE A 155 -11.11 -16.86 0.13
N ALA A 156 -10.47 -17.47 1.13
CA ALA A 156 -9.99 -16.76 2.31
C ALA A 156 -9.01 -15.63 1.96
N GLY A 157 -8.09 -15.88 1.00
CA GLY A 157 -7.16 -14.86 0.51
C GLY A 157 -7.87 -13.66 -0.11
N LEU A 158 -8.83 -13.90 -0.99
CA LEU A 158 -9.65 -12.84 -1.59
C LEU A 158 -10.49 -12.11 -0.55
N ALA A 159 -11.17 -12.85 0.34
CA ALA A 159 -12.00 -12.27 1.39
C ALA A 159 -11.19 -11.37 2.35
N PHE A 160 -9.94 -11.74 2.68
CA PHE A 160 -9.06 -10.91 3.48
C PHE A 160 -8.57 -9.68 2.72
N ALA A 161 -8.05 -9.85 1.50
CA ALA A 161 -7.53 -8.75 0.69
C ALA A 161 -8.61 -7.68 0.38
N PHE A 162 -9.86 -8.10 0.18
CA PHE A 162 -10.99 -7.21 -0.09
C PHE A 162 -11.90 -7.00 1.12
N SER A 163 -11.44 -7.31 2.33
CA SER A 163 -12.19 -6.99 3.54
C SER A 163 -12.39 -5.48 3.67
N GLY A 164 -13.47 -5.06 4.33
CA GLY A 164 -13.74 -3.65 4.58
C GLY A 164 -12.58 -2.93 5.24
N PHE A 165 -11.87 -3.58 6.19
CA PHE A 165 -10.68 -3.04 6.80
C PHE A 165 -9.59 -2.74 5.77
N MET A 166 -9.22 -3.71 4.93
CA MET A 166 -8.13 -3.54 3.95
C MET A 166 -8.49 -2.49 2.89
N VAL A 167 -9.73 -2.50 2.39
CA VAL A 167 -10.18 -1.55 1.35
C VAL A 167 -10.27 -0.12 1.87
N VAL A 168 -10.79 0.09 3.08
CA VAL A 168 -10.86 1.44 3.69
C VAL A 168 -9.46 1.95 4.05
N SER A 169 -8.53 1.07 4.40
CA SER A 169 -7.18 1.44 4.81
C SER A 169 -6.20 1.69 3.65
N VAL A 170 -6.62 1.60 2.39
CA VAL A 170 -5.71 1.77 1.23
C VAL A 170 -5.02 3.13 1.17
N VAL A 171 -5.65 4.15 1.72
CA VAL A 171 -5.07 5.50 1.83
C VAL A 171 -4.04 5.62 2.96
N PHE A 172 -4.03 4.69 3.91
CA PHE A 172 -3.08 4.66 5.03
C PHE A 172 -1.99 3.62 4.74
N THR A 173 -0.98 4.00 3.96
CA THR A 173 0.06 3.10 3.44
C THR A 173 0.76 2.26 4.51
N MET A 174 0.98 2.83 5.72
CA MET A 174 1.59 2.13 6.84
C MET A 174 0.67 1.07 7.45
N ILE A 175 -0.65 1.32 7.49
CA ILE A 175 -1.62 0.40 8.08
C ILE A 175 -1.76 -0.86 7.21
N ILE A 176 -1.97 -0.69 5.89
CA ILE A 176 -2.08 -1.85 4.99
C ILE A 176 -0.75 -2.60 4.89
N ALA A 177 0.38 -1.90 4.97
CA ALA A 177 1.70 -2.53 4.98
C ALA A 177 1.88 -3.46 6.19
N ALA A 178 1.47 -3.04 7.37
CA ALA A 178 1.53 -3.88 8.57
C ALA A 178 0.50 -5.03 8.53
N ALA A 179 -0.75 -4.73 8.16
CA ALA A 179 -1.83 -5.70 8.14
C ALA A 179 -1.61 -6.84 7.13
N ALA A 180 -0.98 -6.56 5.99
CA ALA A 180 -0.71 -7.55 4.95
C ALA A 180 0.15 -8.74 5.44
N TRP A 181 1.01 -8.52 6.44
CA TRP A 181 1.90 -9.56 6.98
C TRP A 181 1.26 -10.43 8.06
N LEU A 182 0.16 -9.97 8.68
CA LEU A 182 -0.47 -10.67 9.80
C LEU A 182 -0.80 -12.15 9.48
N PRO A 183 -1.44 -12.49 8.36
CA PRO A 183 -1.72 -13.88 8.06
C PRO A 183 -0.47 -14.73 7.85
N LEU A 184 0.62 -14.15 7.33
CA LEU A 184 1.88 -14.87 7.15
C LEU A 184 2.53 -15.18 8.50
N LEU A 185 2.50 -14.23 9.46
CA LEU A 185 2.95 -14.48 10.82
C LEU A 185 2.15 -15.61 11.48
N LEU A 186 0.84 -15.62 11.33
CA LEU A 186 -0.02 -16.70 11.82
C LEU A 186 0.31 -18.03 11.16
N ALA A 187 0.61 -18.07 9.85
CA ALA A 187 1.04 -19.27 9.15
C ALA A 187 2.38 -19.81 9.69
N CYS A 188 3.32 -18.92 10.03
CA CYS A 188 4.58 -19.30 10.65
C CYS A 188 4.37 -19.92 12.04
N ILE A 189 3.56 -19.28 12.89
CA ILE A 189 3.21 -19.78 14.23
C ILE A 189 2.56 -21.16 14.12
N GLU A 190 1.55 -21.32 13.28
CA GLU A 190 0.86 -22.59 13.07
C GLU A 190 1.84 -23.71 12.63
N THR A 191 2.76 -23.37 11.73
CA THR A 191 3.75 -24.32 11.25
C THR A 191 4.74 -24.75 12.36
N ILE A 192 5.12 -23.82 13.24
CA ILE A 192 6.00 -24.12 14.38
C ILE A 192 5.28 -25.01 15.38
N VAL A 193 4.07 -24.64 15.79
CA VAL A 193 3.26 -25.38 16.78
C VAL A 193 3.01 -26.81 16.33
N ARG A 194 2.75 -27.03 15.05
CA ARG A 194 2.50 -28.40 14.52
C ARG A 194 3.74 -29.26 14.35
N LYS A 195 4.92 -28.70 14.40
CA LYS A 195 6.18 -29.47 14.33
C LYS A 195 6.67 -29.96 15.69
N GLN A 196 6.07 -29.45 16.76
CA GLN A 196 6.30 -29.93 18.13
C GLN A 196 5.38 -31.11 18.44
#